data_e6a546e883ebaf8f1266caefe3e8346f
#
_entry.id   e6a546e883ebaf8f1266caefe3e8346f
#
_cell.length_a   1.000
_cell.length_b   1.000
_cell.length_c   1.000
_cell.angle_alpha   90.00
_cell.angle_beta   90.00
_cell.angle_gamma   90.00
#
_symmetry.space_group_name_H-M   'P 1'
#
loop_
_entity.id
_entity.type
_entity.pdbx_description
1 polymer ?
#
loop_
_entity_poly.entity_id
_entity_poly.type
_entity_poly.pdbx_seq_one_letter_code
_entity_poly.pdbx_strand_id
1 'polypeptide(L)'
;MIKIQNLKKIYNGTTVLDIESLDIAPGELVGLVGNNGAGKTTLLRLVLDLIKADDGFVESDGKKVNESEDWKTYTGSYIDGRFLVDFLTPEEYFSFIGDVYGIDEETMKERLAPFETFMHDEIMGTKKYLRDFSQGNRQKIGIIGAMIINPKVLLLDEPFNYLDP
;
A
#
# COMPACT_ATOMS: atom_id res chain seq x y z
N MET A 1 5.25 -14.79 -0.48
CA MET A 1 4.05 -15.52 -0.99
C MET A 1 2.83 -15.10 -0.16
N ILE A 2 1.73 -14.75 -0.81
CA ILE A 2 0.44 -14.50 -0.12
C ILE A 2 -0.46 -15.68 -0.36
N LYS A 3 -1.08 -16.18 0.69
CA LYS A 3 -2.04 -17.28 0.63
C LYS A 3 -3.33 -16.89 1.35
N ILE A 4 -4.44 -17.12 0.71
CA ILE A 4 -5.79 -16.84 1.22
C ILE A 4 -6.58 -18.14 1.22
N GLN A 5 -7.25 -18.46 2.33
CA GLN A 5 -8.10 -19.64 2.43
C GLN A 5 -9.41 -19.33 3.14
N ASN A 6 -10.50 -19.72 2.52
CA ASN A 6 -11.90 -19.58 3.00
C ASN A 6 -12.21 -18.17 3.54
N LEU A 7 -11.56 -17.14 2.93
CA LEU A 7 -11.61 -15.78 3.44
C LEU A 7 -12.98 -15.17 3.16
N LYS A 8 -13.66 -14.77 4.23
CA LYS A 8 -14.98 -14.18 4.14
C LYS A 8 -15.07 -12.87 4.92
N LYS A 9 -15.79 -11.91 4.34
CA LYS A 9 -16.16 -10.65 5.00
C LYS A 9 -17.63 -10.35 4.83
N ILE A 10 -18.29 -10.04 5.95
CA ILE A 10 -19.71 -9.76 6.01
C ILE A 10 -19.92 -8.38 6.63
N TYR A 11 -20.74 -7.55 6.00
CA TYR A 11 -21.20 -6.28 6.56
C TYR A 11 -22.73 -6.26 6.59
N ASN A 12 -23.30 -6.01 7.76
CA ASN A 12 -24.75 -5.91 7.95
C ASN A 12 -25.52 -7.11 7.37
N GLY A 13 -24.99 -8.34 7.55
CA GLY A 13 -25.59 -9.56 7.04
C GLY A 13 -25.37 -9.84 5.56
N THR A 14 -24.70 -8.94 4.84
CA THR A 14 -24.37 -9.11 3.41
C THR A 14 -22.90 -9.55 3.27
N THR A 15 -22.67 -10.66 2.58
CA THR A 15 -21.32 -11.11 2.22
C THR A 15 -20.76 -10.20 1.12
N VAL A 16 -19.69 -9.48 1.42
CA VAL A 16 -19.01 -8.57 0.49
C VAL A 16 -17.75 -9.17 -0.12
N LEU A 17 -17.22 -10.21 0.52
CA LEU A 17 -16.07 -10.99 0.04
C LEU A 17 -16.25 -12.45 0.45
N ASP A 18 -16.02 -13.35 -0.51
CA ASP A 18 -16.00 -14.80 -0.29
C ASP A 18 -15.00 -15.42 -1.27
N ILE A 19 -13.83 -15.79 -0.75
CA ILE A 19 -12.72 -16.35 -1.54
C ILE A 19 -12.37 -17.70 -0.94
N GLU A 20 -12.63 -18.77 -1.68
CA GLU A 20 -12.31 -20.14 -1.25
C GLU A 20 -10.81 -20.34 -1.13
N SER A 21 -10.06 -19.95 -2.18
CA SER A 21 -8.59 -20.08 -2.20
C SER A 21 -7.99 -19.10 -3.20
N LEU A 22 -6.89 -18.48 -2.81
CA LEU A 22 -6.05 -17.66 -3.71
C LEU A 22 -4.60 -17.75 -3.21
N ASP A 23 -3.72 -18.18 -4.09
CA ASP A 23 -2.27 -18.23 -3.84
C ASP A 23 -1.59 -17.26 -4.83
N ILE A 24 -0.74 -16.38 -4.30
CA ILE A 24 0.08 -15.45 -5.09
C ILE A 24 1.55 -15.79 -4.81
N ALA A 25 2.25 -16.29 -5.83
CA ALA A 25 3.65 -16.67 -5.72
C ALA A 25 4.58 -15.44 -5.72
N PRO A 26 5.83 -15.57 -5.23
CA PRO A 26 6.83 -14.54 -5.37
C PRO A 26 7.06 -14.16 -6.83
N GLY A 27 7.12 -12.85 -7.11
CA GLY A 27 7.34 -12.31 -8.47
C GLY A 27 6.10 -12.25 -9.35
N GLU A 28 4.94 -12.67 -8.86
CA GLU A 28 3.68 -12.50 -9.58
C GLU A 28 3.15 -11.07 -9.49
N LEU A 29 2.62 -10.58 -10.61
CA LEU A 29 1.83 -9.36 -10.70
C LEU A 29 0.35 -9.72 -10.87
N VAL A 30 -0.46 -9.35 -9.89
CA VAL A 30 -1.90 -9.66 -9.87
C VAL A 30 -2.72 -8.39 -9.98
N GLY A 31 -3.59 -8.30 -10.99
CA GLY A 31 -4.56 -7.23 -11.15
C GLY A 31 -5.93 -7.62 -10.60
N LEU A 32 -6.46 -6.83 -9.66
CA LEU A 32 -7.83 -6.96 -9.17
C LEU A 32 -8.76 -6.10 -10.02
N VAL A 33 -9.64 -6.75 -10.78
CA VAL A 33 -10.59 -6.08 -11.65
C VAL A 33 -12.02 -6.35 -11.17
N GLY A 34 -12.86 -5.32 -11.19
CA GLY A 34 -14.26 -5.42 -10.78
C GLY A 34 -14.89 -4.05 -10.60
N ASN A 35 -16.22 -4.02 -10.59
CA ASN A 35 -17.00 -2.80 -10.39
C ASN A 35 -16.73 -2.16 -9.02
N ASN A 36 -17.12 -0.89 -8.87
CA ASN A 36 -17.10 -0.24 -7.56
C ASN A 36 -18.03 -1.02 -6.60
N GLY A 37 -17.53 -1.28 -5.40
CA GLY A 37 -18.25 -2.12 -4.42
C GLY A 37 -18.05 -3.63 -4.56
N ALA A 38 -17.25 -4.12 -5.52
CA ALA A 38 -16.95 -5.55 -5.69
C ALA A 38 -16.01 -6.15 -4.61
N GLY A 39 -15.65 -5.40 -3.58
CA GLY A 39 -14.83 -5.90 -2.48
C GLY A 39 -13.31 -5.77 -2.67
N LYS A 40 -12.81 -5.11 -3.74
CA LYS A 40 -11.38 -4.96 -4.01
C LYS A 40 -10.61 -4.36 -2.82
N THR A 41 -11.00 -3.17 -2.39
CA THR A 41 -10.40 -2.51 -1.22
C THR A 41 -10.58 -3.32 0.07
N THR A 42 -11.70 -4.04 0.21
CA THR A 42 -11.95 -4.93 1.36
C THR A 42 -10.94 -6.06 1.40
N LEU A 43 -10.64 -6.67 0.24
CA LEU A 43 -9.61 -7.70 0.14
C LEU A 43 -8.23 -7.15 0.54
N LEU A 44 -7.82 -6.00 -0.01
CA LEU A 44 -6.54 -5.38 0.35
C LEU A 44 -6.44 -5.07 1.84
N ARG A 45 -7.52 -4.57 2.45
CA ARG A 45 -7.57 -4.31 3.89
C ARG A 45 -7.48 -5.58 4.73
N LEU A 46 -8.04 -6.69 4.28
CA LEU A 46 -7.90 -8.00 4.95
C LEU A 46 -6.47 -8.53 4.83
N VAL A 47 -5.84 -8.39 3.67
CA VAL A 47 -4.43 -8.79 3.47
C VAL A 47 -3.49 -7.98 4.36
N LEU A 48 -3.81 -6.72 4.63
CA LEU A 48 -3.04 -5.82 5.50
C LEU A 48 -3.50 -5.86 6.97
N ASP A 49 -4.36 -6.80 7.35
CA ASP A 49 -4.92 -6.90 8.72
C ASP A 49 -5.50 -5.58 9.27
N LEU A 50 -5.96 -4.70 8.37
CA LEU A 50 -6.62 -3.43 8.74
C LEU A 50 -8.07 -3.63 9.16
N ILE A 51 -8.67 -4.75 8.78
CA ILE A 51 -10.01 -5.19 9.18
C ILE A 51 -9.99 -6.70 9.46
N LYS A 52 -10.84 -7.13 10.37
CA LYS A 52 -10.93 -8.54 10.76
C LYS A 52 -11.78 -9.35 9.78
N ALA A 53 -11.29 -10.51 9.38
CA ALA A 53 -12.08 -11.50 8.63
C ALA A 53 -13.22 -12.06 9.52
N ASP A 54 -14.33 -12.41 8.89
CA ASP A 54 -15.43 -13.12 9.59
C ASP A 54 -15.22 -14.64 9.52
N ASP A 55 -14.51 -15.13 8.48
CA ASP A 55 -14.06 -16.52 8.36
C ASP A 55 -12.77 -16.58 7.53
N GLY A 56 -12.04 -17.69 7.63
CA GLY A 56 -10.79 -17.91 6.91
C GLY A 56 -9.63 -17.06 7.40
N PHE A 57 -8.57 -17.01 6.59
CA PHE A 57 -7.35 -16.31 6.94
C PHE A 57 -6.54 -15.88 5.71
N VAL A 58 -5.62 -14.97 5.95
CA VAL A 58 -4.54 -14.58 5.04
C VAL A 58 -3.21 -14.94 5.67
N GLU A 59 -2.32 -15.54 4.90
CA GLU A 59 -0.92 -15.77 5.26
C GLU A 59 0.01 -14.96 4.36
N SER A 60 1.07 -14.44 4.95
CA SER A 60 2.22 -13.86 4.26
C SER A 60 3.47 -14.62 4.68
N ASP A 61 4.19 -15.20 3.69
CA ASP A 61 5.35 -16.07 3.92
C ASP A 61 5.12 -17.17 4.98
N GLY A 62 3.92 -17.82 4.93
CA GLY A 62 3.56 -18.95 5.80
C GLY A 62 3.15 -18.58 7.21
N LYS A 63 2.99 -17.29 7.52
CA LYS A 63 2.47 -16.81 8.81
C LYS A 63 1.17 -16.03 8.59
N LYS A 64 0.18 -16.30 9.43
CA LYS A 64 -1.08 -15.55 9.38
C LYS A 64 -0.83 -14.09 9.73
N VAL A 65 -1.37 -13.18 8.93
CA VAL A 65 -1.16 -11.73 9.09
C VAL A 65 -1.72 -11.17 10.38
N ASN A 66 -2.76 -11.79 10.94
CA ASN A 66 -3.39 -11.43 12.21
C ASN A 66 -2.73 -12.06 13.45
N GLU A 67 -1.73 -12.92 13.26
CA GLU A 67 -0.99 -13.60 14.35
C GLU A 67 0.49 -13.18 14.40
N SER A 68 1.00 -12.46 13.38
CA SER A 68 2.39 -11.99 13.28
C SER A 68 2.44 -10.60 12.68
N GLU A 69 3.41 -9.80 13.10
CA GLU A 69 3.69 -8.47 12.54
C GLU A 69 4.88 -8.48 11.55
N ASP A 70 5.53 -9.62 11.36
CA ASP A 70 6.75 -9.74 10.53
C ASP A 70 6.52 -9.25 9.10
N TRP A 71 5.31 -9.49 8.55
CA TRP A 71 4.94 -9.08 7.19
C TRP A 71 4.99 -7.55 7.00
N LYS A 72 4.83 -6.76 8.04
CA LYS A 72 4.90 -5.29 7.97
C LYS A 72 6.28 -4.80 7.54
N THR A 73 7.33 -5.54 7.88
CA THR A 73 8.71 -5.15 7.58
C THR A 73 9.09 -5.24 6.11
N TYR A 74 8.33 -6.01 5.32
CA TYR A 74 8.60 -6.25 3.89
C TYR A 74 7.40 -5.98 2.98
N THR A 75 6.33 -5.38 3.50
CA THR A 75 5.13 -5.06 2.74
C THR A 75 4.98 -3.55 2.60
N GLY A 76 4.99 -3.07 1.36
CA GLY A 76 4.61 -1.70 1.02
C GLY A 76 3.15 -1.64 0.63
N SER A 77 2.43 -0.62 1.06
CA SER A 77 1.03 -0.46 0.68
C SER A 77 0.62 1.00 0.55
N TYR A 78 -0.22 1.25 -0.46
CA TYR A 78 -0.95 2.50 -0.59
C TYR A 78 -2.38 2.19 -1.02
N ILE A 79 -3.33 2.37 -0.09
CA ILE A 79 -4.74 2.04 -0.31
C ILE A 79 -5.61 3.30 -0.36
N ASP A 80 -5.20 4.36 0.34
CA ASP A 80 -6.01 5.56 0.48
C ASP A 80 -5.15 6.74 0.89
N GLY A 81 -5.33 7.90 0.25
CA GLY A 81 -4.61 9.13 0.57
C GLY A 81 -4.84 9.63 2.00
N ARG A 82 -5.85 9.13 2.71
CA ARG A 82 -6.08 9.43 4.13
C ARG A 82 -5.04 8.84 5.08
N PHE A 83 -4.24 7.89 4.61
CA PHE A 83 -3.11 7.34 5.38
C PHE A 83 -1.82 8.17 5.26
N LEU A 84 -1.79 9.19 4.40
CA LEU A 84 -0.67 10.12 4.36
C LEU A 84 -0.68 11.04 5.58
N VAL A 85 0.51 11.38 6.07
CA VAL A 85 0.66 12.29 7.21
C VAL A 85 0.57 13.73 6.71
N ASP A 86 -0.61 14.26 6.65
CA ASP A 86 -1.01 15.50 5.96
C ASP A 86 -0.22 16.77 6.33
N PHE A 87 0.38 16.81 7.51
CA PHE A 87 1.13 17.96 8.03
C PHE A 87 2.65 17.86 7.84
N LEU A 88 3.13 16.83 7.14
CA LEU A 88 4.53 16.71 6.72
C LEU A 88 4.73 17.26 5.31
N THR A 89 5.94 17.73 5.01
CA THR A 89 6.41 17.93 3.63
C THR A 89 6.77 16.57 3.02
N PRO A 90 6.92 16.46 1.69
CA PRO A 90 7.38 15.22 1.06
C PRO A 90 8.71 14.71 1.61
N GLU A 91 9.67 15.61 1.82
CA GLU A 91 10.97 15.29 2.40
C GLU A 91 10.84 14.71 3.81
N GLU A 92 10.06 15.37 4.66
CA GLU A 92 9.79 14.90 6.02
C GLU A 92 9.06 13.56 6.02
N TYR A 93 8.12 13.36 5.09
CA TYR A 93 7.39 12.11 4.96
C TYR A 93 8.29 10.94 4.54
N PHE A 94 9.16 11.14 3.54
CA PHE A 94 10.09 10.10 3.12
C PHE A 94 11.16 9.84 4.19
N SER A 95 11.64 10.89 4.89
CA SER A 95 12.54 10.73 6.04
C SER A 95 11.88 9.93 7.15
N PHE A 96 10.63 10.23 7.48
CA PHE A 96 9.85 9.48 8.47
C PHE A 96 9.73 7.99 8.11
N ILE A 97 9.46 7.66 6.83
CA ILE A 97 9.48 6.28 6.37
C ILE A 97 10.87 5.66 6.55
N GLY A 98 11.93 6.40 6.21
CA GLY A 98 13.31 5.98 6.42
C GLY A 98 13.57 5.59 7.86
N ASP A 99 13.20 6.44 8.81
CA ASP A 99 13.36 6.20 10.24
C ASP A 99 12.62 4.93 10.70
N VAL A 100 11.38 4.74 10.24
CA VAL A 100 10.56 3.57 10.59
C VAL A 100 11.17 2.26 10.08
N TYR A 101 11.76 2.28 8.88
CA TYR A 101 12.32 1.08 8.24
C TYR A 101 13.83 0.95 8.37
N GLY A 102 14.49 1.86 9.11
CA GLY A 102 15.93 1.84 9.31
C GLY A 102 16.73 2.10 8.03
N ILE A 103 16.21 2.96 7.14
CA ILE A 103 16.84 3.35 5.88
C ILE A 103 17.58 4.66 6.11
N ASP A 104 18.90 4.66 5.92
CA ASP A 104 19.71 5.87 6.06
C ASP A 104 19.47 6.88 4.92
N GLU A 105 19.93 8.12 5.11
CA GLU A 105 19.70 9.22 4.19
C GLU A 105 20.32 8.98 2.80
N GLU A 106 21.48 8.33 2.72
CA GLU A 106 22.14 8.03 1.46
C GLU A 106 21.35 7.00 0.67
N THR A 107 20.98 5.89 1.31
CA THR A 107 20.11 4.86 0.73
C THR A 107 18.75 5.42 0.33
N MET A 108 18.18 6.35 1.12
CA MET A 108 16.91 7.00 0.79
C MET A 108 17.03 7.81 -0.50
N LYS A 109 18.10 8.59 -0.68
CA LYS A 109 18.34 9.34 -1.92
C LYS A 109 18.47 8.42 -3.13
N GLU A 110 19.23 7.32 -2.99
CA GLU A 110 19.37 6.33 -4.06
C GLU A 110 18.01 5.71 -4.46
N ARG A 111 17.17 5.41 -3.48
CA ARG A 111 15.84 4.82 -3.73
C ARG A 111 14.83 5.82 -4.29
N LEU A 112 14.96 7.11 -4.02
CA LEU A 112 14.13 8.16 -4.58
C LEU A 112 14.52 8.54 -6.01
N ALA A 113 15.79 8.43 -6.38
CA ALA A 113 16.31 8.84 -7.70
C ALA A 113 15.51 8.26 -8.90
N PRO A 114 15.09 6.98 -8.94
CA PRO A 114 14.28 6.46 -10.04
C PRO A 114 12.90 7.13 -10.21
N PHE A 115 12.42 7.83 -9.18
CA PHE A 115 11.11 8.49 -9.20
C PHE A 115 11.16 9.97 -9.57
N GLU A 116 12.33 10.57 -9.81
CA GLU A 116 12.47 11.99 -10.16
C GLU A 116 11.57 12.38 -11.34
N THR A 117 11.62 11.62 -12.44
CA THR A 117 10.76 11.86 -13.60
C THR A 117 9.27 11.75 -13.25
N PHE A 118 8.89 10.80 -12.40
CA PHE A 118 7.49 10.60 -11.99
C PHE A 118 7.00 11.74 -11.09
N MET A 119 7.89 12.38 -10.35
CA MET A 119 7.58 13.55 -9.50
C MET A 119 7.48 14.87 -10.29
N HIS A 120 8.00 14.96 -11.52
CA HIS A 120 7.94 16.12 -12.43
C HIS A 120 8.38 17.45 -11.82
N ASP A 121 9.34 17.49 -10.90
CA ASP A 121 9.79 18.68 -10.16
C ASP A 121 8.67 19.40 -9.37
N GLU A 122 7.49 18.79 -9.23
CA GLU A 122 6.34 19.37 -8.57
C GLU A 122 6.21 19.00 -7.09
N ILE A 123 6.96 18.02 -6.63
CA ILE A 123 6.82 17.40 -5.31
C ILE A 123 7.95 17.84 -4.39
N MET A 124 9.19 17.50 -4.74
CA MET A 124 10.36 17.78 -3.90
C MET A 124 10.73 19.27 -3.96
N GLY A 125 11.30 19.81 -2.87
CA GLY A 125 11.77 21.20 -2.78
C GLY A 125 10.67 22.26 -2.68
N THR A 126 9.41 21.88 -2.67
CA THR A 126 8.29 22.84 -2.72
C THR A 126 7.95 23.47 -1.36
N LYS A 127 8.40 22.89 -0.27
CA LYS A 127 8.07 23.30 1.13
C LYS A 127 6.57 23.28 1.44
N LYS A 128 5.74 22.63 0.63
CA LYS A 128 4.31 22.44 0.87
C LYS A 128 4.06 21.24 1.78
N TYR A 129 3.03 21.32 2.60
CA TYR A 129 2.54 20.14 3.33
C TYR A 129 1.78 19.19 2.40
N LEU A 130 1.75 17.90 2.71
CA LEU A 130 1.07 16.90 1.88
C LEU A 130 -0.39 17.23 1.62
N ARG A 131 -1.09 17.85 2.58
CA ARG A 131 -2.49 18.30 2.42
C ARG A 131 -2.69 19.38 1.34
N ASP A 132 -1.64 20.12 0.98
CA ASP A 132 -1.70 21.24 0.06
C ASP A 132 -1.40 20.84 -1.40
N PHE A 133 -1.08 19.56 -1.63
CA PHE A 133 -0.87 19.00 -2.96
C PHE A 133 -2.18 18.58 -3.62
N SER A 134 -2.17 18.55 -4.96
CA SER A 134 -3.24 17.97 -5.76
C SER A 134 -3.42 16.48 -5.42
N GLN A 135 -4.59 15.92 -5.70
CA GLN A 135 -4.82 14.48 -5.47
C GLN A 135 -3.85 13.61 -6.27
N GLY A 136 -3.51 14.00 -7.51
CA GLY A 136 -2.51 13.29 -8.31
C GLY A 136 -1.13 13.28 -7.66
N ASN A 137 -0.64 14.41 -7.15
CA ASN A 137 0.65 14.47 -6.48
C ASN A 137 0.63 13.72 -5.13
N ARG A 138 -0.49 13.77 -4.39
CA ARG A 138 -0.68 12.94 -3.18
C ARG A 138 -0.63 11.44 -3.52
N GLN A 139 -1.26 11.05 -4.63
CA GLN A 139 -1.21 9.67 -5.15
C GLN A 139 0.23 9.24 -5.45
N LYS A 140 0.98 10.07 -6.19
CA LYS A 140 2.40 9.83 -6.48
C LYS A 140 3.23 9.65 -5.22
N ILE A 141 3.09 10.56 -4.24
CA ILE A 141 3.81 10.50 -2.96
C ILE A 141 3.49 9.19 -2.20
N GLY A 142 2.22 8.81 -2.15
CA GLY A 142 1.80 7.58 -1.47
C GLY A 142 2.35 6.32 -2.13
N ILE A 143 2.31 6.25 -3.46
CA ILE A 143 2.88 5.14 -4.24
C ILE A 143 4.39 5.05 -4.02
N ILE A 144 5.11 6.18 -4.13
CA ILE A 144 6.55 6.23 -3.88
C ILE A 144 6.84 5.75 -2.46
N GLY A 145 6.12 6.27 -1.45
CA GLY A 145 6.27 5.85 -0.06
C GLY A 145 6.12 4.35 0.16
N ALA A 146 5.18 3.71 -0.57
CA ALA A 146 5.02 2.26 -0.52
C ALA A 146 6.16 1.49 -1.20
N MET A 147 6.83 2.09 -2.19
CA MET A 147 7.85 1.43 -3.01
C MET A 147 9.28 1.64 -2.49
N ILE A 148 9.59 2.78 -1.86
CA ILE A 148 10.97 3.11 -1.43
C ILE A 148 11.52 2.19 -0.35
N ILE A 149 10.67 1.48 0.38
CA ILE A 149 11.11 0.47 1.34
C ILE A 149 11.67 -0.79 0.68
N ASN A 150 11.61 -0.88 -0.66
CA ASN A 150 11.97 -2.06 -1.46
C ASN A 150 11.21 -3.32 -1.01
N PRO A 151 9.87 -3.30 -1.06
CA PRO A 151 9.03 -4.32 -0.46
C PRO A 151 9.07 -5.63 -1.24
N LYS A 152 8.94 -6.78 -0.54
CA LYS A 152 8.69 -8.09 -1.16
C LYS A 152 7.24 -8.24 -1.62
N VAL A 153 6.32 -7.56 -0.94
CA VAL A 153 4.88 -7.50 -1.26
C VAL A 153 4.50 -6.05 -1.41
N LEU A 154 3.92 -5.69 -2.56
CA LEU A 154 3.40 -4.35 -2.82
C LEU A 154 1.90 -4.43 -3.08
N LEU A 155 1.12 -3.65 -2.33
CA LEU A 155 -0.33 -3.57 -2.43
C LEU A 155 -0.76 -2.14 -2.76
N LEU A 156 -1.36 -1.97 -3.92
CA LEU A 156 -1.83 -0.65 -4.38
C LEU A 156 -3.32 -0.73 -4.73
N ASP A 157 -4.11 0.16 -4.17
CA ASP A 157 -5.53 0.30 -4.52
C ASP A 157 -5.67 1.46 -5.51
N GLU A 158 -6.26 1.18 -6.66
CA GLU A 158 -6.51 2.14 -7.74
C GLU A 158 -5.31 3.07 -8.05
N PRO A 159 -4.10 2.53 -8.29
CA PRO A 159 -2.85 3.32 -8.32
C PRO A 159 -2.80 4.35 -9.45
N PHE A 160 -3.63 4.22 -10.47
CA PHE A 160 -3.66 5.13 -11.63
C PHE A 160 -4.74 6.22 -11.53
N ASN A 161 -5.54 6.22 -10.46
CA ASN A 161 -6.52 7.27 -10.24
C ASN A 161 -5.82 8.62 -10.04
N TYR A 162 -6.38 9.68 -10.63
CA TYR A 162 -5.87 11.05 -10.56
C TYR A 162 -4.49 11.26 -11.19
N LEU A 163 -3.91 10.29 -11.89
CA LEU A 163 -2.70 10.45 -12.66
C LEU A 163 -3.07 10.75 -14.11
N ASP A 164 -2.43 11.80 -14.67
CA ASP A 164 -2.52 12.06 -16.10
C ASP A 164 -1.77 10.96 -16.87
N PRO A 165 -2.30 10.53 -18.03
CA PRO A 165 -1.68 9.48 -18.85
C PRO A 165 -0.34 9.91 -19.45
#